data_d47abcb946006e6259727488bc242c5f
#
_entry.id   d47abcb946006e6259727488bc242c5f
#
_cell.length_a   1.000
_cell.length_b   1.000
_cell.length_c   1.000
_cell.angle_alpha   90.00
_cell.angle_beta   90.00
_cell.angle_gamma   90.00
#
_symmetry.space_group_name_H-M   'P 1'
#
loop_
_entity.id
_entity.type
_entity.pdbx_description
1 polymer ?
#
loop_
_entity_poly.entity_id
_entity_poly.type
_entity_poly.pdbx_seq_one_letter_code
_entity_poly.pdbx_strand_id
1 'polypeptide(L)'
;MDSLLSYQTLPLKIKSQLARITESWKAHAGENLVGVYLHGSVALGAFQPASGDLDVLVVVKDALTIETKLKIAQDLLEMDGCPCPVELSAVKLCDVQPWRTPGNCVFHYSDFWSERIEQRLHDPDFDCYVLDREFPDADVTSYIKLILQCGVTLYG
;
A
#
# COMPACT_ATOMS: atom_id res chain seq x y z
N MET A 1 28.62 4.97 -7.86
CA MET A 1 27.83 4.00 -7.08
C MET A 1 26.74 4.75 -6.37
N ASP A 2 25.49 4.56 -6.78
CA ASP A 2 24.37 5.15 -6.05
C ASP A 2 24.29 4.46 -4.68
N SER A 3 24.38 5.26 -3.62
CA SER A 3 24.28 4.73 -2.26
C SER A 3 22.89 4.20 -1.99
N LEU A 4 22.80 3.03 -1.36
CA LEU A 4 21.53 2.49 -0.87
C LEU A 4 20.90 3.43 0.15
N LEU A 5 19.60 3.63 0.10
CA LEU A 5 18.87 4.57 0.93
C LEU A 5 17.97 3.85 1.95
N SER A 6 17.86 4.46 3.13
CA SER A 6 16.86 4.14 4.15
C SER A 6 15.83 5.27 4.23
N TYR A 7 14.74 5.08 4.98
CA TYR A 7 13.71 6.12 5.16
C TYR A 7 14.30 7.47 5.61
N GLN A 8 15.31 7.46 6.51
CA GLN A 8 15.94 8.68 7.01
C GLN A 8 16.64 9.47 5.90
N THR A 9 17.26 8.77 4.96
CA THR A 9 18.06 9.35 3.87
C THR A 9 17.29 9.53 2.56
N LEU A 10 16.00 9.18 2.52
CA LEU A 10 15.16 9.38 1.33
C LEU A 10 15.11 10.85 0.89
N PRO A 11 15.18 11.11 -0.41
CA PRO A 11 14.92 12.44 -0.97
C PRO A 11 13.53 12.96 -0.58
N LEU A 12 13.42 14.29 -0.41
CA LEU A 12 12.16 14.95 -0.04
C LEU A 12 10.99 14.61 -0.99
N LYS A 13 11.25 14.44 -2.28
CA LYS A 13 10.24 14.06 -3.27
C LYS A 13 9.59 12.71 -2.95
N ILE A 14 10.39 11.73 -2.52
CA ILE A 14 9.89 10.39 -2.15
C ILE A 14 9.14 10.45 -0.82
N LYS A 15 9.66 11.18 0.17
CA LYS A 15 8.95 11.43 1.43
C LYS A 15 7.61 12.13 1.20
N SER A 16 7.56 13.08 0.28
CA SER A 16 6.31 13.76 -0.12
C SER A 16 5.32 12.80 -0.76
N GLN A 17 5.77 11.87 -1.61
CA GLN A 17 4.91 10.84 -2.19
C GLN A 17 4.31 9.94 -1.10
N LEU A 18 5.12 9.45 -0.15
CA LEU A 18 4.65 8.66 0.99
C LEU A 18 3.65 9.43 1.86
N ALA A 19 3.88 10.72 2.10
CA ALA A 19 2.95 11.57 2.81
C ALA A 19 1.61 11.72 2.08
N ARG A 20 1.62 11.90 0.76
CA ARG A 20 0.40 11.97 -0.07
C ARG A 20 -0.39 10.65 -0.03
N ILE A 21 0.30 9.51 -0.12
CA ILE A 21 -0.32 8.19 0.03
C ILE A 21 -1.02 8.09 1.39
N THR A 22 -0.32 8.45 2.47
CA THR A 22 -0.87 8.43 3.82
C THR A 22 -2.09 9.34 3.97
N GLU A 23 -2.02 10.56 3.45
CA GLU A 23 -3.16 11.51 3.50
C GLU A 23 -4.36 11.04 2.68
N SER A 24 -4.16 10.39 1.53
CA SER A 24 -5.24 9.77 0.75
C SER A 24 -5.99 8.73 1.59
N TRP A 25 -5.26 7.83 2.25
CA TRP A 25 -5.87 6.82 3.12
C TRP A 25 -6.59 7.43 4.32
N LYS A 26 -6.03 8.45 4.95
CA LYS A 26 -6.69 9.19 6.04
C LYS A 26 -7.99 9.85 5.57
N ALA A 27 -7.97 10.48 4.40
CA ALA A 27 -9.12 11.17 3.85
C ALA A 27 -10.27 10.22 3.48
N HIS A 28 -9.96 9.07 2.88
CA HIS A 28 -10.98 8.18 2.33
C HIS A 28 -11.40 7.05 3.29
N ALA A 29 -10.48 6.51 4.08
CA ALA A 29 -10.80 5.49 5.08
C ALA A 29 -11.23 6.09 6.43
N GLY A 30 -10.85 7.32 6.74
CA GLY A 30 -11.27 8.03 7.95
C GLY A 30 -10.97 7.22 9.22
N GLU A 31 -11.98 7.09 10.08
CA GLU A 31 -11.87 6.34 11.35
C GLU A 31 -11.66 4.83 11.17
N ASN A 32 -11.88 4.31 9.98
CA ASN A 32 -11.59 2.91 9.65
C ASN A 32 -10.08 2.64 9.51
N LEU A 33 -9.27 3.67 9.28
CA LEU A 33 -7.81 3.55 9.19
C LEU A 33 -7.20 3.29 10.57
N VAL A 34 -6.43 2.21 10.69
CA VAL A 34 -5.65 1.88 11.90
C VAL A 34 -4.20 2.33 11.76
N GLY A 35 -3.57 2.03 10.64
CA GLY A 35 -2.18 2.41 10.42
C GLY A 35 -1.71 2.26 8.98
N VAL A 36 -0.62 2.96 8.67
CA VAL A 36 0.09 2.91 7.38
C VAL A 36 1.57 2.65 7.68
N TYR A 37 2.10 1.60 7.10
CA TYR A 37 3.44 1.11 7.39
C TYR A 37 4.24 0.92 6.11
N LEU A 38 5.47 1.45 6.09
CA LEU A 38 6.43 1.23 5.02
C LEU A 38 7.31 0.03 5.35
N HIS A 39 7.48 -0.87 4.39
CA HIS A 39 8.34 -2.05 4.52
C HIS A 39 9.30 -2.17 3.32
N GLY A 40 9.71 -3.38 2.97
CA GLY A 40 10.55 -3.64 1.80
C GLY A 40 11.92 -2.98 1.85
N SER A 41 12.42 -2.61 0.68
CA SER A 41 13.81 -2.14 0.53
C SER A 41 14.10 -0.84 1.27
N VAL A 42 13.15 0.08 1.38
CA VAL A 42 13.33 1.33 2.12
C VAL A 42 13.52 1.06 3.61
N ALA A 43 12.69 0.20 4.20
CA ALA A 43 12.77 -0.15 5.61
C ALA A 43 14.06 -0.91 5.95
N LEU A 44 14.54 -1.73 5.01
CA LEU A 44 15.81 -2.47 5.13
C LEU A 44 17.05 -1.60 4.89
N GLY A 45 16.91 -0.34 4.47
CA GLY A 45 18.05 0.51 4.12
C GLY A 45 18.76 0.09 2.83
N ALA A 46 18.04 -0.59 1.94
CA ALA A 46 18.55 -1.14 0.69
C ALA A 46 17.86 -0.53 -0.56
N PHE A 47 17.18 0.59 -0.41
CA PHE A 47 16.41 1.20 -1.49
C PHE A 47 17.32 1.85 -2.54
N GLN A 48 17.00 1.61 -3.81
CA GLN A 48 17.63 2.23 -4.97
C GLN A 48 16.59 3.07 -5.73
N PRO A 49 16.71 4.41 -5.78
CA PRO A 49 15.72 5.26 -6.41
C PRO A 49 15.47 4.99 -7.90
N ALA A 50 16.47 4.46 -8.60
CA ALA A 50 16.38 4.18 -10.04
C ALA A 50 15.54 2.93 -10.37
N SER A 51 15.33 2.02 -9.42
CA SER A 51 14.70 0.71 -9.69
C SER A 51 13.84 0.19 -8.54
N GLY A 52 13.80 0.90 -7.41
CA GLY A 52 13.03 0.49 -6.24
C GLY A 52 11.60 1.01 -6.28
N ASP A 53 10.70 0.27 -5.69
CA ASP A 53 9.31 0.62 -5.41
C ASP A 53 9.11 0.99 -3.93
N LEU A 54 7.97 1.57 -3.65
CA LEU A 54 7.54 1.91 -2.29
C LEU A 54 6.54 0.86 -1.81
N ASP A 55 7.01 -0.01 -0.93
CA ASP A 55 6.22 -1.11 -0.36
C ASP A 55 5.45 -0.63 0.87
N VAL A 56 4.13 -0.56 0.78
CA VAL A 56 3.25 -0.04 1.83
C VAL A 56 2.22 -1.08 2.26
N LEU A 57 2.08 -1.30 3.56
CA LEU A 57 0.98 -2.05 4.14
C LEU A 57 0.07 -1.12 4.93
N VAL A 58 -1.22 -1.21 4.65
CA VAL A 58 -2.26 -0.48 5.37
C VAL A 58 -3.08 -1.43 6.22
N VAL A 59 -3.40 -1.04 7.44
CA VAL A 59 -4.30 -1.79 8.32
C VAL A 59 -5.57 -0.96 8.52
N VAL A 60 -6.72 -1.60 8.28
CA VAL A 60 -8.05 -1.04 8.50
C VAL A 60 -8.82 -1.85 9.55
N LYS A 61 -9.80 -1.25 10.23
CA LYS A 61 -10.63 -1.95 11.22
C LYS A 61 -11.52 -3.00 10.56
N ASP A 62 -12.24 -2.57 9.53
CA ASP A 62 -13.27 -3.33 8.83
C ASP A 62 -13.10 -3.27 7.31
N ALA A 63 -13.91 -4.03 6.59
CA ALA A 63 -13.95 -4.01 5.14
C ALA A 63 -14.15 -2.59 4.58
N LEU A 64 -13.54 -2.34 3.44
CA LEU A 64 -13.70 -1.07 2.70
C LEU A 64 -14.87 -1.18 1.72
N THR A 65 -15.65 -0.10 1.60
CA THR A 65 -16.65 -0.01 0.53
C THR A 65 -15.95 0.11 -0.82
N ILE A 66 -16.63 -0.32 -1.88
CA ILE A 66 -16.08 -0.17 -3.24
C ILE A 66 -15.82 1.30 -3.59
N GLU A 67 -16.68 2.20 -3.15
CA GLU A 67 -16.51 3.64 -3.36
C GLU A 67 -15.21 4.15 -2.73
N THR A 68 -14.92 3.76 -1.49
CA THR A 68 -13.65 4.09 -0.83
C THR A 68 -12.45 3.54 -1.58
N LYS A 69 -12.52 2.28 -2.00
CA LYS A 69 -11.44 1.63 -2.78
C LYS A 69 -11.17 2.35 -4.10
N LEU A 70 -12.22 2.76 -4.82
CA LEU A 70 -12.08 3.46 -6.10
C LEU A 70 -11.44 4.85 -5.92
N LYS A 71 -11.80 5.59 -4.89
CA LYS A 71 -11.17 6.89 -4.58
C LYS A 71 -9.69 6.75 -4.26
N ILE A 72 -9.34 5.79 -3.40
CA ILE A 72 -7.94 5.49 -3.08
C ILE A 72 -7.17 5.03 -4.33
N ALA A 73 -7.76 4.16 -5.13
CA ALA A 73 -7.15 3.67 -6.37
C ALA A 73 -6.87 4.79 -7.37
N GLN A 74 -7.81 5.73 -7.52
CA GLN A 74 -7.62 6.91 -8.36
C GLN A 74 -6.43 7.77 -7.89
N ASP A 75 -6.37 8.05 -6.60
CA ASP A 75 -5.25 8.82 -6.03
C ASP A 75 -3.91 8.08 -6.22
N LEU A 76 -3.88 6.77 -6.06
CA LEU A 76 -2.68 5.96 -6.26
C LEU A 76 -2.22 5.97 -7.72
N LEU A 77 -3.13 5.88 -8.70
CA LEU A 77 -2.80 6.01 -10.12
C LEU A 77 -2.14 7.35 -10.43
N GLU A 78 -2.58 8.44 -9.80
CA GLU A 78 -1.98 9.76 -9.98
C GLU A 78 -0.61 9.91 -9.30
N MET A 79 -0.34 9.12 -8.27
CA MET A 79 0.89 9.19 -7.49
C MET A 79 1.94 8.17 -7.93
N ASP A 80 1.52 7.09 -8.60
CA ASP A 80 2.40 6.00 -9.02
C ASP A 80 3.47 6.49 -10.01
N GLY A 81 4.70 6.08 -9.82
CA GLY A 81 5.83 6.55 -10.61
C GLY A 81 6.22 8.01 -10.38
N CYS A 82 5.64 8.70 -9.40
CA CYS A 82 5.86 10.12 -9.16
C CYS A 82 6.45 10.41 -7.77
N PRO A 83 7.74 10.14 -7.48
CA PRO A 83 8.78 9.70 -8.43
C PRO A 83 9.03 8.19 -8.48
N CYS A 84 8.42 7.38 -7.60
CA CYS A 84 8.67 5.94 -7.50
C CYS A 84 7.41 5.12 -7.75
N PRO A 85 7.53 3.91 -8.31
CA PRO A 85 6.44 2.95 -8.33
C PRO A 85 5.95 2.63 -6.91
N VAL A 86 4.66 2.31 -6.78
CA VAL A 86 4.03 1.98 -5.50
C VAL A 86 3.49 0.56 -5.55
N GLU A 87 3.82 -0.24 -4.54
CA GLU A 87 3.15 -1.49 -4.22
C GLU A 87 2.47 -1.35 -2.86
N LEU A 88 1.14 -1.52 -2.82
CA LEU A 88 0.38 -1.30 -1.60
C LEU A 88 -0.68 -2.39 -1.42
N SER A 89 -0.68 -2.97 -0.22
CA SER A 89 -1.72 -3.90 0.22
C SER A 89 -2.42 -3.36 1.46
N ALA A 90 -3.74 -3.61 1.57
CA ALA A 90 -4.48 -3.31 2.77
C ALA A 90 -5.11 -4.58 3.37
N VAL A 91 -5.06 -4.70 4.68
CA VAL A 91 -5.55 -5.84 5.45
C VAL A 91 -6.45 -5.38 6.60
N LYS A 92 -7.33 -6.27 7.09
CA LYS A 92 -8.15 -5.97 8.26
C LYS A 92 -7.39 -6.28 9.55
N LEU A 93 -7.63 -5.48 10.59
CA LEU A 93 -7.06 -5.68 11.91
C LEU A 93 -7.36 -7.09 12.46
N CYS A 94 -8.56 -7.61 12.26
CA CYS A 94 -8.96 -8.94 12.72
C CYS A 94 -8.22 -10.10 12.03
N ASP A 95 -7.57 -9.86 10.90
CA ASP A 95 -6.74 -10.84 10.20
C ASP A 95 -5.27 -10.80 10.65
N VAL A 96 -4.86 -9.71 11.32
CA VAL A 96 -3.50 -9.53 11.84
C VAL A 96 -3.41 -9.61 13.36
N GLN A 97 -4.54 -9.47 14.05
CA GLN A 97 -4.64 -9.62 15.52
C GLN A 97 -5.89 -10.42 15.92
N PRO A 98 -5.77 -11.75 16.21
CA PRO A 98 -4.58 -12.60 16.07
C PRO A 98 -4.21 -12.87 14.62
N TRP A 99 -2.93 -13.11 14.38
CA TRP A 99 -2.42 -13.42 13.03
C TRP A 99 -3.12 -14.66 12.45
N ARG A 100 -3.55 -14.55 11.19
CA ARG A 100 -4.15 -15.65 10.41
C ARG A 100 -3.34 -15.89 9.15
N THR A 101 -3.14 -17.14 8.80
CA THR A 101 -2.41 -17.55 7.58
C THR A 101 -3.33 -18.37 6.69
N PRO A 102 -3.42 -18.07 5.37
CA PRO A 102 -2.89 -16.87 4.72
C PRO A 102 -3.61 -15.60 5.18
N GLY A 103 -2.93 -14.45 5.15
CA GLY A 103 -3.56 -13.15 5.36
C GLY A 103 -4.49 -12.79 4.20
N ASN A 104 -5.60 -12.12 4.50
CA ASN A 104 -6.51 -11.63 3.47
C ASN A 104 -6.27 -10.15 3.18
N CYS A 105 -6.10 -9.83 1.90
CA CYS A 105 -6.13 -8.46 1.40
C CYS A 105 -7.56 -8.01 1.14
N VAL A 106 -7.85 -6.77 1.52
CA VAL A 106 -9.12 -6.09 1.17
C VAL A 106 -8.94 -5.13 0.01
N PHE A 107 -7.68 -4.81 -0.33
CA PHE A 107 -7.29 -3.91 -1.40
C PHE A 107 -5.84 -4.18 -1.77
N HIS A 108 -5.53 -4.15 -3.07
CA HIS A 108 -4.14 -4.19 -3.54
C HIS A 108 -3.97 -3.26 -4.73
N TYR A 109 -2.81 -2.59 -4.77
CA TYR A 109 -2.35 -1.76 -5.87
C TYR A 109 -0.90 -2.10 -6.20
N SER A 110 -0.59 -2.25 -7.47
CA SER A 110 0.77 -2.32 -8.01
C SER A 110 0.75 -1.97 -9.50
N ASP A 111 1.90 -1.72 -10.08
CA ASP A 111 2.04 -1.48 -11.53
C ASP A 111 1.40 -2.60 -12.37
N PHE A 112 1.52 -3.85 -11.95
CA PHE A 112 0.90 -4.99 -12.62
C PHE A 112 -0.64 -4.87 -12.74
N TRP A 113 -1.30 -4.26 -11.77
CA TRP A 113 -2.75 -4.11 -11.72
C TRP A 113 -3.26 -2.75 -12.23
N SER A 114 -2.37 -1.79 -12.47
CA SER A 114 -2.73 -0.40 -12.77
C SER A 114 -3.69 -0.25 -13.95
N GLU A 115 -3.46 -0.93 -15.06
CA GLU A 115 -4.36 -0.88 -16.22
C GLU A 115 -5.76 -1.43 -15.91
N ARG A 116 -5.87 -2.53 -15.16
CA ARG A 116 -7.15 -3.11 -14.76
C ARG A 116 -7.90 -2.23 -13.76
N ILE A 117 -7.16 -1.59 -12.87
CA ILE A 117 -7.70 -0.61 -11.92
C ILE A 117 -8.25 0.59 -12.68
N GLU A 118 -7.51 1.13 -13.64
CA GLU A 118 -7.96 2.23 -14.48
C GLU A 118 -9.21 1.85 -15.29
N GLN A 119 -9.25 0.66 -15.86
CA GLN A 119 -10.44 0.15 -16.54
C GLN A 119 -11.65 0.10 -15.60
N ARG A 120 -11.48 -0.40 -14.38
CA ARG A 120 -12.55 -0.47 -13.37
C ARG A 120 -13.07 0.91 -12.97
N LEU A 121 -12.21 1.93 -12.93
CA LEU A 121 -12.62 3.31 -12.66
C LEU A 121 -13.50 3.91 -13.77
N HIS A 122 -13.27 3.51 -15.03
CA HIS A 122 -14.03 4.00 -16.18
C HIS A 122 -15.26 3.14 -16.53
N ASP A 123 -15.25 1.87 -16.16
CA ASP A 123 -16.32 0.91 -16.44
C ASP A 123 -16.77 0.21 -15.14
N PRO A 124 -17.94 0.58 -14.59
CA PRO A 124 -18.48 -0.05 -13.38
C PRO A 124 -18.74 -1.56 -13.50
N ASP A 125 -18.94 -2.07 -14.73
CA ASP A 125 -19.20 -3.48 -14.99
C ASP A 125 -17.92 -4.30 -15.19
N PHE A 126 -16.78 -3.65 -15.30
CA PHE A 126 -15.48 -4.33 -15.39
C PHE A 126 -15.09 -4.94 -14.04
N ASP A 127 -14.85 -6.26 -13.99
CA ASP A 127 -14.42 -6.95 -12.77
C ASP A 127 -12.91 -6.78 -12.54
N CYS A 128 -12.55 -6.11 -11.44
CA CYS A 128 -11.17 -5.95 -11.01
C CYS A 128 -10.93 -6.72 -9.71
N TYR A 129 -10.25 -7.85 -9.81
CA TYR A 129 -10.03 -8.79 -8.70
C TYR A 129 -9.54 -8.13 -7.42
N VAL A 130 -8.57 -7.23 -7.51
CA VAL A 130 -7.92 -6.59 -6.35
C VAL A 130 -8.75 -5.49 -5.69
N LEU A 131 -9.81 -5.02 -6.35
CA LEU A 131 -10.74 -4.02 -5.83
C LEU A 131 -12.08 -4.61 -5.43
N ASP A 132 -12.62 -5.53 -6.24
CA ASP A 132 -14.00 -5.97 -6.11
C ASP A 132 -14.21 -7.09 -5.09
N ARG A 133 -13.13 -7.66 -4.54
CA ARG A 133 -13.21 -8.76 -3.55
C ARG A 133 -12.09 -8.73 -2.53
N GLU A 134 -12.31 -9.45 -1.43
CA GLU A 134 -11.24 -9.85 -0.52
C GLU A 134 -10.59 -11.13 -1.05
N PHE A 135 -9.29 -11.26 -0.89
CA PHE A 135 -8.54 -12.41 -1.41
C PHE A 135 -7.36 -12.78 -0.51
N PRO A 136 -7.01 -14.08 -0.42
CA PRO A 136 -5.82 -14.49 0.31
C PRO A 136 -4.56 -14.07 -0.43
N ASP A 137 -3.58 -13.58 0.33
CA ASP A 137 -2.27 -13.22 -0.17
C ASP A 137 -1.19 -13.76 0.77
N ALA A 138 -0.39 -14.70 0.27
CA ALA A 138 0.67 -15.34 1.04
C ALA A 138 1.79 -14.36 1.40
N ASP A 139 2.01 -13.32 0.61
CA ASP A 139 3.09 -12.35 0.79
C ASP A 139 2.85 -11.42 2.00
N VAL A 140 1.60 -11.25 2.41
CA VAL A 140 1.23 -10.45 3.60
C VAL A 140 1.96 -10.95 4.86
N THR A 141 2.18 -12.26 4.99
CA THR A 141 2.96 -12.81 6.10
C THR A 141 4.37 -12.24 6.14
N SER A 142 5.01 -12.16 4.98
CA SER A 142 6.36 -11.60 4.84
C SER A 142 6.37 -10.11 5.11
N TYR A 143 5.38 -9.37 4.65
CA TYR A 143 5.25 -7.92 4.89
C TYR A 143 5.15 -7.61 6.38
N ILE A 144 4.27 -8.32 7.11
CA ILE A 144 4.09 -8.13 8.54
C ILE A 144 5.37 -8.48 9.30
N LYS A 145 6.03 -9.56 8.93
CA LYS A 145 7.30 -9.94 9.55
C LYS A 145 8.36 -8.85 9.38
N LEU A 146 8.49 -8.29 8.18
CA LEU A 146 9.40 -7.18 7.90
C LEU A 146 9.03 -5.93 8.70
N ILE A 147 7.73 -5.59 8.77
CA ILE A 147 7.25 -4.43 9.52
C ILE A 147 7.59 -4.55 11.00
N LEU A 148 7.39 -5.72 11.59
CA LEU A 148 7.72 -5.95 13.00
C LEU A 148 9.23 -5.89 13.28
N GLN A 149 10.07 -6.19 12.30
CA GLN A 149 11.53 -6.15 12.43
C GLN A 149 12.14 -4.78 12.17
N CYS A 150 11.71 -4.10 11.13
CA CYS A 150 12.32 -2.86 10.65
C CYS A 150 11.36 -1.89 9.98
N GLY A 151 10.04 -2.13 10.02
CA GLY A 151 9.06 -1.26 9.37
C GLY A 151 9.08 0.16 9.89
N VAL A 152 8.68 1.10 9.03
CA VAL A 152 8.52 2.50 9.38
C VAL A 152 7.04 2.83 9.47
N THR A 153 6.59 3.28 10.64
CA THR A 153 5.22 3.76 10.84
C THR A 153 5.08 5.15 10.21
N LEU A 154 4.22 5.25 9.19
CA LEU A 154 3.86 6.53 8.55
C LEU A 154 2.65 7.16 9.24
N TYR A 155 1.75 6.32 9.75
CA TYR A 155 0.57 6.70 10.54
C TYR A 155 0.15 5.52 11.44
N GLY A 156 -0.36 5.84 12.65
CA GLY A 156 -0.86 4.85 13.63
C GLY A 156 -0.19 4.90 14.98
#